data_8d0bda9c786b70cba8fd5cb7bfaa55bf
#
_entry.id   8d0bda9c786b70cba8fd5cb7bfaa55bf
#
_cell.length_a   1.000
_cell.length_b   1.000
_cell.length_c   1.000
_cell.angle_alpha   90.00
_cell.angle_beta   90.00
_cell.angle_gamma   90.00
#
_symmetry.space_group_name_H-M   'P 1'
#
loop_
_entity.id
_entity.type
_entity.pdbx_description
1 polymer ?
#
loop_
_entity_poly.entity_id
_entity_poly.type
_entity_poly.pdbx_seq_one_letter_code
_entity_poly.pdbx_strand_id
1 'polypeptide(L)'
;MRLLSFFAISMVLGLGAAAGQALPYHVDPSARDLTPNLTGVPSIRFLTTADFPPFNYRDDKGELIGFNIDLARSLCSEIKITCTIQAWPWEQAGRALEDNQGDALIAGLALTPENGAMFDFSSIYLALPGRFVARLQDAQNFDPAALSGKTIAVRRGSTHAEFVVRYLPDVKLAEFDTELAALDALRENKADVYFGDAMRASFWLNEHTDCCDFAGAPYFRPDLFGEGLAVAVPAGHDAVRQAIDYGLVRLKESGMLDEIYLRWFPVSFY
;
A
#
# COMPACT_ATOMS: atom_id res chain seq x y z
N MET A 1 45.45 38.85 -43.07
CA MET A 1 45.19 38.72 -41.63
C MET A 1 43.69 38.34 -41.46
N ARG A 2 43.42 37.04 -41.30
CA ARG A 2 42.05 36.53 -41.14
C ARG A 2 41.91 36.06 -39.68
N LEU A 3 41.05 36.75 -38.92
CA LEU A 3 40.66 36.33 -37.55
C LEU A 3 39.63 35.19 -37.64
N LEU A 4 39.95 34.08 -37.08
CA LEU A 4 39.05 32.94 -36.81
C LEU A 4 38.40 33.16 -35.46
N SER A 5 37.06 33.41 -35.43
CA SER A 5 36.28 33.41 -34.17
C SER A 5 35.87 31.99 -33.83
N PHE A 6 36.34 31.48 -32.70
CA PHE A 6 35.87 30.23 -32.11
C PHE A 6 34.57 30.52 -31.33
N PHE A 7 33.47 29.91 -31.75
CA PHE A 7 32.23 29.86 -31.00
C PHE A 7 32.30 28.62 -30.07
N ALA A 8 32.40 28.84 -28.76
CA ALA A 8 32.26 27.78 -27.77
C ALA A 8 30.77 27.56 -27.48
N ILE A 9 30.26 26.39 -27.90
CA ILE A 9 28.91 25.95 -27.53
C ILE A 9 28.99 25.32 -26.15
N SER A 10 28.51 26.00 -25.10
CA SER A 10 28.32 25.47 -23.79
C SER A 10 27.06 24.59 -23.75
N MET A 11 27.27 23.28 -23.71
CA MET A 11 26.20 22.30 -23.52
C MET A 11 25.84 22.26 -22.03
N VAL A 12 24.71 22.89 -21.65
CA VAL A 12 24.16 22.80 -20.29
C VAL A 12 23.43 21.46 -20.18
N LEU A 13 24.05 20.49 -19.53
CA LEU A 13 23.40 19.26 -19.07
C LEU A 13 22.44 19.62 -17.93
N GLY A 14 21.16 19.72 -18.27
CA GLY A 14 20.10 19.80 -17.27
C GLY A 14 19.99 18.47 -16.52
N LEU A 15 20.51 18.42 -15.29
CA LEU A 15 20.16 17.35 -14.33
C LEU A 15 18.67 17.56 -13.96
N GLY A 16 17.78 16.87 -14.63
CA GLY A 16 16.42 16.70 -14.17
C GLY A 16 16.44 15.94 -12.85
N ALA A 17 16.13 16.60 -11.75
CA ALA A 17 15.85 15.93 -10.51
C ALA A 17 14.61 15.04 -10.75
N ALA A 18 14.79 13.71 -10.70
CA ALA A 18 13.67 12.80 -10.59
C ALA A 18 12.94 13.15 -9.28
N ALA A 19 11.78 13.78 -9.37
CA ALA A 19 10.89 13.95 -8.24
C ALA A 19 10.42 12.54 -7.84
N GLY A 20 11.04 11.98 -6.80
CA GLY A 20 10.56 10.75 -6.19
C GLY A 20 9.10 10.97 -5.80
N GLN A 21 8.21 10.10 -6.25
CA GLN A 21 6.82 10.10 -5.79
C GLN A 21 6.82 9.81 -4.29
N ALA A 22 6.52 10.83 -3.49
CA ALA A 22 6.38 10.64 -2.06
C ALA A 22 5.12 9.80 -1.80
N LEU A 23 5.24 8.76 -0.96
CA LEU A 23 4.06 8.04 -0.47
C LEU A 23 3.11 9.02 0.25
N PRO A 24 1.78 8.84 0.11
CA PRO A 24 0.83 9.67 0.82
C PRO A 24 1.10 9.67 2.32
N TYR A 25 1.00 10.82 2.95
CA TYR A 25 1.22 10.98 4.38
C TYR A 25 -0.02 10.43 5.11
N HIS A 26 0.08 9.23 5.67
CA HIS A 26 -0.99 8.63 6.47
C HIS A 26 -0.84 8.90 7.97
N VAL A 27 0.19 9.62 8.36
CA VAL A 27 0.43 10.04 9.74
C VAL A 27 -0.04 11.48 9.88
N ASP A 28 -0.70 11.81 10.99
CA ASP A 28 -1.08 13.19 11.32
C ASP A 28 0.16 14.09 11.31
N PRO A 29 0.30 15.04 10.35
CA PRO A 29 1.48 15.89 10.27
C PRO A 29 1.59 16.87 11.45
N SER A 30 0.54 17.00 12.27
CA SER A 30 0.53 17.80 13.50
C SER A 30 0.85 16.98 14.74
N ALA A 31 0.95 15.65 14.63
CA ALA A 31 1.40 14.81 15.72
C ALA A 31 2.85 15.18 16.06
N ARG A 32 3.02 15.92 17.15
CA ARG A 32 4.35 16.25 17.66
C ARG A 32 5.01 14.97 18.12
N ASP A 33 6.29 14.80 17.78
CA ASP A 33 7.16 13.70 18.21
C ASP A 33 7.30 13.67 19.74
N LEU A 34 6.27 13.20 20.40
CA LEU A 34 6.41 12.79 21.79
C LEU A 34 7.10 11.43 21.75
N THR A 35 8.42 11.44 21.93
CA THR A 35 9.14 10.18 22.14
C THR A 35 8.46 9.45 23.29
N PRO A 36 7.82 8.30 23.05
CA PRO A 36 7.13 7.59 24.11
C PRO A 36 8.13 7.06 25.13
N ASN A 37 7.64 6.83 26.35
CA ASN A 37 8.47 6.17 27.34
C ASN A 37 8.62 4.68 27.01
N LEU A 38 9.67 4.31 26.29
CA LEU A 38 9.96 2.95 25.89
C LEU A 38 10.46 2.03 27.02
N THR A 39 10.74 2.57 28.24
CA THR A 39 11.21 1.74 29.37
C THR A 39 10.20 0.70 29.79
N GLY A 40 8.90 0.92 29.53
CA GLY A 40 7.83 -0.05 29.75
C GLY A 40 7.65 -1.09 28.62
N VAL A 41 8.37 -0.97 27.49
CA VAL A 41 8.25 -1.84 26.32
C VAL A 41 9.65 -2.33 25.91
N PRO A 42 10.26 -3.24 26.68
CA PRO A 42 11.61 -3.73 26.37
C PRO A 42 11.65 -4.64 25.13
N SER A 43 10.52 -5.20 24.75
CA SER A 43 10.38 -6.05 23.58
C SER A 43 8.95 -6.04 23.06
N ILE A 44 8.75 -6.41 21.79
CA ILE A 44 7.43 -6.66 21.18
C ILE A 44 7.44 -8.05 20.54
N ARG A 45 6.44 -8.87 20.90
CA ARG A 45 6.17 -10.16 20.26
C ARG A 45 5.10 -9.96 19.21
N PHE A 46 5.51 -9.89 17.94
CA PHE A 46 4.57 -9.79 16.83
C PHE A 46 3.97 -11.17 16.49
N LEU A 47 2.66 -11.22 16.41
CA LEU A 47 1.93 -12.28 15.74
C LEU A 47 1.66 -11.87 14.29
N THR A 48 1.68 -12.84 13.39
CA THR A 48 1.34 -12.64 11.98
C THR A 48 0.73 -13.92 11.41
N THR A 49 0.45 -13.99 10.10
CA THR A 49 0.11 -15.25 9.42
C THR A 49 1.20 -15.61 8.40
N ALA A 50 1.04 -16.74 7.70
CA ALA A 50 2.04 -17.21 6.76
C ALA A 50 1.47 -17.48 5.35
N ASP A 51 0.32 -16.89 5.02
CA ASP A 51 -0.51 -17.16 3.86
C ASP A 51 -1.07 -15.92 3.16
N PHE A 52 -0.49 -14.74 3.43
CA PHE A 52 -0.94 -13.45 2.89
C PHE A 52 0.15 -12.73 2.08
N PRO A 53 0.57 -13.27 0.91
CA PRO A 53 1.52 -12.57 0.04
C PRO A 53 0.91 -11.29 -0.55
N PRO A 54 1.73 -10.23 -0.76
CA PRO A 54 3.14 -10.11 -0.48
C PRO A 54 3.46 -9.63 0.95
N PHE A 55 2.48 -9.61 1.85
CA PHE A 55 2.59 -9.00 3.18
C PHE A 55 3.29 -9.88 4.20
N ASN A 56 2.85 -11.13 4.34
CA ASN A 56 3.41 -12.11 5.29
C ASN A 56 3.13 -13.53 4.78
N TYR A 57 4.17 -14.22 4.36
CA TYR A 57 4.05 -15.56 3.81
C TYR A 57 5.39 -16.33 3.95
N ARG A 58 5.36 -17.63 3.67
CA ARG A 58 6.59 -18.43 3.63
C ARG A 58 7.10 -18.54 2.21
N ASP A 59 8.40 -18.34 2.05
CA ASP A 59 9.09 -18.59 0.79
C ASP A 59 9.30 -20.11 0.55
N ASP A 60 9.92 -20.46 -0.55
CA ASP A 60 10.22 -21.86 -0.93
C ASP A 60 11.16 -22.57 0.06
N LYS A 61 11.86 -21.82 0.91
CA LYS A 61 12.74 -22.34 1.97
C LYS A 61 12.03 -22.46 3.31
N GLY A 62 10.76 -22.03 3.38
CA GLY A 62 9.96 -21.99 4.60
C GLY A 62 10.23 -20.78 5.48
N GLU A 63 11.07 -19.83 5.05
CA GLU A 63 11.34 -18.61 5.78
C GLU A 63 10.14 -17.65 5.72
N LEU A 64 9.85 -17.02 6.86
CA LEU A 64 8.78 -16.03 6.96
C LEU A 64 9.27 -14.69 6.42
N ILE A 65 8.68 -14.26 5.31
CA ILE A 65 9.02 -13.05 4.57
C ILE A 65 7.78 -12.22 4.25
N GLY A 66 7.98 -11.00 3.78
CA GLY A 66 6.92 -10.12 3.30
C GLY A 66 7.07 -8.69 3.79
N PHE A 67 6.25 -7.80 3.23
CA PHE A 67 6.23 -6.38 3.58
C PHE A 67 6.03 -6.17 5.09
N ASN A 68 5.07 -6.86 5.70
CA ASN A 68 4.77 -6.78 7.13
C ASN A 68 5.93 -7.29 7.99
N ILE A 69 6.66 -8.29 7.51
CA ILE A 69 7.80 -8.88 8.21
C ILE A 69 8.99 -7.91 8.23
N ASP A 70 9.28 -7.31 7.06
CA ASP A 70 10.33 -6.31 6.94
C ASP A 70 9.97 -5.04 7.73
N LEU A 71 8.71 -4.62 7.69
CA LEU A 71 8.22 -3.49 8.47
C LEU A 71 8.41 -3.71 9.97
N ALA A 72 7.96 -4.84 10.51
CA ALA A 72 8.09 -5.16 11.93
C ALA A 72 9.56 -5.21 12.38
N ARG A 73 10.44 -5.85 11.60
CA ARG A 73 11.89 -5.90 11.87
C ARG A 73 12.52 -4.52 11.87
N SER A 74 12.23 -3.72 10.85
CA SER A 74 12.77 -2.37 10.69
C SER A 74 12.28 -1.42 11.78
N LEU A 75 10.99 -1.52 12.15
CA LEU A 75 10.41 -0.76 13.26
C LEU A 75 11.19 -0.99 14.56
N CYS A 76 11.39 -2.25 14.91
CA CYS A 76 12.10 -2.61 16.15
C CYS A 76 13.57 -2.18 16.14
N SER A 77 14.22 -2.30 14.98
CA SER A 77 15.60 -1.81 14.79
C SER A 77 15.69 -0.30 14.99
N GLU A 78 14.74 0.46 14.43
CA GLU A 78 14.71 1.92 14.50
C GLU A 78 14.54 2.42 15.94
N ILE A 79 13.61 1.84 16.68
CA ILE A 79 13.36 2.23 18.08
C ILE A 79 14.21 1.46 19.11
N LYS A 80 15.13 0.62 18.63
CA LYS A 80 16.15 -0.11 19.43
C LYS A 80 15.56 -1.02 20.51
N ILE A 81 14.50 -1.73 20.18
CA ILE A 81 13.91 -2.77 21.05
C ILE A 81 14.05 -4.16 20.42
N THR A 82 13.95 -5.19 21.25
CA THR A 82 13.98 -6.58 20.76
C THR A 82 12.61 -6.98 20.24
N CYS A 83 12.55 -7.65 19.07
CA CYS A 83 11.31 -8.18 18.56
C CYS A 83 11.42 -9.63 18.15
N THR A 84 10.30 -10.35 18.33
CA THR A 84 10.10 -11.68 17.77
C THR A 84 8.88 -11.64 16.85
N ILE A 85 8.87 -12.48 15.81
CA ILE A 85 7.73 -12.58 14.89
C ILE A 85 7.36 -14.06 14.78
N GLN A 86 6.10 -14.37 15.07
CA GLN A 86 5.57 -15.73 15.06
C GLN A 86 4.33 -15.82 14.18
N ALA A 87 4.33 -16.76 13.24
CA ALA A 87 3.17 -17.03 12.40
C ALA A 87 2.15 -17.92 13.14
N TRP A 88 0.87 -17.54 13.01
CA TRP A 88 -0.30 -18.26 13.50
C TRP A 88 -1.28 -18.51 12.36
N PRO A 89 -2.13 -19.55 12.43
CA PRO A 89 -3.27 -19.67 11.53
C PRO A 89 -4.19 -18.45 11.68
N TRP A 90 -4.73 -17.94 10.56
CA TRP A 90 -5.57 -16.75 10.56
C TRP A 90 -6.72 -16.80 11.57
N GLU A 91 -7.43 -17.93 11.63
CA GLU A 91 -8.58 -18.14 12.50
C GLU A 91 -8.24 -18.09 14.01
N GLN A 92 -6.96 -18.21 14.32
CA GLN A 92 -6.47 -18.24 15.71
C GLN A 92 -5.69 -16.98 16.09
N ALA A 93 -5.24 -16.18 15.10
CA ALA A 93 -4.32 -15.07 15.32
C ALA A 93 -4.88 -13.99 16.25
N GLY A 94 -6.14 -13.58 16.04
CA GLY A 94 -6.81 -12.63 16.92
C GLY A 94 -6.95 -13.13 18.35
N ARG A 95 -7.42 -14.36 18.51
CA ARG A 95 -7.56 -14.99 19.85
C ARG A 95 -6.21 -15.18 20.54
N ALA A 96 -5.17 -15.55 19.79
CA ALA A 96 -3.82 -15.67 20.34
C ALA A 96 -3.32 -14.32 20.90
N LEU A 97 -3.69 -13.21 20.26
CA LEU A 97 -3.39 -11.86 20.74
C LEU A 97 -4.15 -11.57 22.05
N GLU A 98 -5.45 -11.88 22.12
CA GLU A 98 -6.27 -11.75 23.36
C GLU A 98 -5.73 -12.61 24.50
N ASP A 99 -5.26 -13.83 24.19
CA ASP A 99 -4.69 -14.79 25.14
C ASP A 99 -3.21 -14.44 25.50
N ASN A 100 -2.72 -13.24 25.17
CA ASN A 100 -1.36 -12.75 25.46
C ASN A 100 -0.22 -13.64 24.89
N GLN A 101 -0.46 -14.36 23.79
CA GLN A 101 0.58 -15.11 23.09
C GLN A 101 1.52 -14.18 22.30
N GLY A 102 1.11 -12.94 22.06
CA GLY A 102 1.87 -11.85 21.49
C GLY A 102 1.43 -10.50 22.05
N ASP A 103 2.13 -9.45 21.67
CA ASP A 103 1.87 -8.08 22.09
C ASP A 103 1.24 -7.25 20.97
N ALA A 104 1.41 -7.69 19.71
CA ALA A 104 0.89 -7.00 18.53
C ALA A 104 0.59 -8.01 17.41
N LEU A 105 -0.42 -7.75 16.59
CA LEU A 105 -0.78 -8.53 15.39
C LEU A 105 -0.57 -7.70 14.15
N ILE A 106 0.33 -8.13 13.27
CA ILE A 106 0.61 -7.52 11.96
C ILE A 106 0.28 -8.52 10.84
N ALA A 107 -0.99 -8.60 10.47
CA ALA A 107 -1.51 -9.60 9.52
C ALA A 107 -2.66 -9.07 8.63
N GLY A 108 -2.93 -7.77 8.63
CA GLY A 108 -4.02 -7.19 7.85
C GLY A 108 -5.40 -7.34 8.50
N LEU A 109 -5.46 -7.40 9.85
CA LEU A 109 -6.74 -7.36 10.55
C LEU A 109 -7.49 -6.07 10.20
N ALA A 110 -8.74 -6.21 9.76
CA ALA A 110 -9.54 -5.07 9.30
C ALA A 110 -9.92 -4.13 10.46
N LEU A 111 -9.84 -2.83 10.21
CA LEU A 111 -10.29 -1.80 11.14
C LEU A 111 -11.82 -1.67 11.04
N THR A 112 -12.52 -2.53 11.76
CA THR A 112 -13.99 -2.52 11.84
C THR A 112 -14.45 -2.19 13.26
N PRO A 113 -15.70 -1.73 13.46
CA PRO A 113 -16.25 -1.51 14.79
C PRO A 113 -16.17 -2.75 15.69
N GLU A 114 -16.35 -3.94 15.13
CA GLU A 114 -16.29 -5.22 15.84
C GLU A 114 -14.87 -5.48 16.35
N ASN A 115 -13.87 -5.33 15.49
CA ASN A 115 -12.46 -5.50 15.87
C ASN A 115 -12.01 -4.40 16.83
N GLY A 116 -12.48 -3.15 16.65
CA GLY A 116 -12.20 -2.02 17.55
C GLY A 116 -12.77 -2.16 18.95
N ALA A 117 -13.69 -3.11 19.19
CA ALA A 117 -14.16 -3.45 20.54
C ALA A 117 -13.17 -4.35 21.32
N MET A 118 -12.28 -5.05 20.62
CA MET A 118 -11.33 -6.01 21.19
C MET A 118 -9.89 -5.53 21.11
N PHE A 119 -9.58 -4.73 20.09
CA PHE A 119 -8.22 -4.32 19.78
C PHE A 119 -8.14 -2.81 19.59
N ASP A 120 -7.02 -2.23 20.02
CA ASP A 120 -6.59 -0.92 19.57
C ASP A 120 -5.69 -1.07 18.35
N PHE A 121 -5.66 -0.06 17.47
CA PHE A 121 -4.86 -0.08 16.26
C PHE A 121 -3.82 1.03 16.26
N SER A 122 -2.67 0.73 15.66
CA SER A 122 -1.67 1.76 15.34
C SER A 122 -2.18 2.71 14.26
N SER A 123 -1.41 3.73 13.99
CA SER A 123 -1.53 4.52 12.74
C SER A 123 -1.47 3.58 11.52
N ILE A 124 -2.20 3.95 10.47
CA ILE A 124 -2.21 3.20 9.20
C ILE A 124 -0.82 3.33 8.56
N TYR A 125 -0.20 2.19 8.26
CA TYR A 125 1.12 2.15 7.61
C TYR A 125 1.05 1.93 6.10
N LEU A 126 -0.09 1.45 5.57
CA LEU A 126 -0.32 1.26 4.15
C LEU A 126 -1.81 1.41 3.82
N ALA A 127 -2.15 2.35 2.96
CA ALA A 127 -3.49 2.45 2.39
C ALA A 127 -3.55 1.69 1.06
N LEU A 128 -4.71 1.12 0.76
CA LEU A 128 -4.96 0.36 -0.47
C LEU A 128 -6.04 1.08 -1.29
N PRO A 129 -5.64 2.02 -2.17
CA PRO A 129 -6.60 2.78 -2.97
C PRO A 129 -7.17 1.96 -4.13
N GLY A 130 -8.33 2.40 -4.63
CA GLY A 130 -8.77 2.06 -5.97
C GLY A 130 -8.03 2.90 -7.01
N ARG A 131 -7.63 2.31 -8.14
CA ARG A 131 -6.98 3.02 -9.25
C ARG A 131 -7.60 2.66 -10.59
N PHE A 132 -7.63 3.64 -11.48
CA PHE A 132 -7.79 3.35 -12.89
C PHE A 132 -6.49 2.85 -13.50
N VAL A 133 -6.62 1.95 -14.47
CA VAL A 133 -5.55 1.56 -15.40
C VAL A 133 -6.07 1.77 -16.81
N ALA A 134 -5.26 2.40 -17.65
CA ALA A 134 -5.56 2.65 -19.05
C ALA A 134 -4.36 2.26 -19.93
N ARG A 135 -4.58 2.17 -21.25
CA ARG A 135 -3.48 2.00 -22.20
C ARG A 135 -2.56 3.23 -22.15
N LEU A 136 -1.27 3.04 -22.40
CA LEU A 136 -0.23 4.08 -22.26
C LEU A 136 -0.61 5.42 -22.93
N GLN A 137 -1.21 5.36 -24.12
CA GLN A 137 -1.64 6.56 -24.85
C GLN A 137 -2.77 7.33 -24.16
N ASP A 138 -3.60 6.64 -23.36
CA ASP A 138 -4.78 7.20 -22.69
C ASP A 138 -4.48 7.56 -21.21
N ALA A 139 -3.47 6.92 -20.62
CA ALA A 139 -3.13 7.09 -19.20
C ALA A 139 -2.55 8.47 -18.88
N GLN A 140 -1.71 9.03 -19.78
CA GLN A 140 -1.01 10.30 -19.53
C GLN A 140 -1.94 11.53 -19.45
N ASN A 141 -3.07 11.51 -20.19
CA ASN A 141 -4.04 12.61 -20.21
C ASN A 141 -5.40 12.13 -19.71
N PHE A 142 -5.41 11.24 -18.74
CA PHE A 142 -6.63 10.63 -18.24
C PHE A 142 -7.49 11.65 -17.48
N ASP A 143 -8.74 11.75 -17.89
CA ASP A 143 -9.75 12.56 -17.22
C ASP A 143 -10.97 11.67 -16.88
N PRO A 144 -11.28 11.46 -15.59
CA PRO A 144 -12.45 10.71 -15.18
C PRO A 144 -13.77 11.27 -15.71
N ALA A 145 -13.84 12.57 -15.97
CA ALA A 145 -15.05 13.21 -16.55
C ALA A 145 -15.30 12.80 -18.01
N ALA A 146 -14.26 12.32 -18.72
CA ALA A 146 -14.37 11.85 -20.11
C ALA A 146 -14.77 10.37 -20.23
N LEU A 147 -15.12 9.70 -19.11
CA LEU A 147 -15.48 8.28 -19.10
C LEU A 147 -16.93 8.00 -19.55
N SER A 148 -17.76 9.01 -19.74
CA SER A 148 -19.14 8.82 -20.20
C SER A 148 -19.19 7.97 -21.49
N GLY A 149 -20.01 6.91 -21.49
CA GLY A 149 -20.16 5.97 -22.59
C GLY A 149 -19.01 4.95 -22.75
N LYS A 150 -17.92 5.08 -22.02
CA LYS A 150 -16.78 4.15 -22.01
C LYS A 150 -17.12 2.86 -21.27
N THR A 151 -16.41 1.80 -21.62
CA THR A 151 -16.52 0.49 -20.95
C THR A 151 -15.44 0.37 -19.88
N ILE A 152 -15.86 0.22 -18.61
CA ILE A 152 -14.95 0.01 -17.48
C ILE A 152 -14.99 -1.45 -17.06
N ALA A 153 -13.82 -2.11 -17.10
CA ALA A 153 -13.63 -3.46 -16.60
C ALA A 153 -13.43 -3.44 -15.08
N VAL A 154 -14.15 -4.30 -14.37
CA VAL A 154 -14.06 -4.46 -12.91
C VAL A 154 -14.17 -5.93 -12.53
N ARG A 155 -13.71 -6.29 -11.32
CA ARG A 155 -14.00 -7.60 -10.74
C ARG A 155 -15.46 -7.61 -10.24
N ARG A 156 -16.21 -8.64 -10.65
CA ARG A 156 -17.59 -8.85 -10.25
C ARG A 156 -17.73 -8.92 -8.73
N GLY A 157 -18.76 -8.25 -8.20
CA GLY A 157 -19.10 -8.26 -6.78
C GLY A 157 -18.06 -7.61 -5.87
N SER A 158 -17.12 -6.84 -6.43
CA SER A 158 -16.15 -6.08 -5.64
C SER A 158 -16.72 -4.72 -5.22
N THR A 159 -16.16 -4.16 -4.13
CA THR A 159 -16.46 -2.79 -3.71
C THR A 159 -16.00 -1.76 -4.75
N HIS A 160 -15.02 -2.12 -5.61
CA HIS A 160 -14.61 -1.31 -6.75
C HIS A 160 -15.69 -1.27 -7.84
N ALA A 161 -16.39 -2.38 -8.11
CA ALA A 161 -17.56 -2.38 -8.99
C ALA A 161 -18.69 -1.51 -8.41
N GLU A 162 -18.93 -1.59 -7.10
CA GLU A 162 -19.89 -0.74 -6.40
C GLU A 162 -19.54 0.75 -6.53
N PHE A 163 -18.25 1.10 -6.39
CA PHE A 163 -17.77 2.46 -6.60
C PHE A 163 -18.13 2.97 -8.00
N VAL A 164 -17.83 2.18 -9.05
CA VAL A 164 -18.13 2.57 -10.44
C VAL A 164 -19.64 2.78 -10.64
N VAL A 165 -20.47 1.86 -10.18
CA VAL A 165 -21.94 1.98 -10.27
C VAL A 165 -22.46 3.24 -9.57
N ARG A 166 -21.91 3.55 -8.38
CA ARG A 166 -22.39 4.66 -7.54
C ARG A 166 -21.95 6.03 -8.05
N TYR A 167 -20.71 6.14 -8.57
CA TYR A 167 -20.09 7.44 -8.86
C TYR A 167 -19.88 7.72 -10.35
N LEU A 168 -20.04 6.72 -11.21
CA LEU A 168 -19.87 6.84 -12.67
C LEU A 168 -21.09 6.23 -13.41
N PRO A 169 -22.31 6.78 -13.22
CA PRO A 169 -23.55 6.15 -13.72
C PRO A 169 -23.62 6.10 -15.26
N ASP A 170 -22.87 6.94 -15.96
CA ASP A 170 -22.93 7.06 -17.42
C ASP A 170 -21.94 6.16 -18.17
N VAL A 171 -21.27 5.24 -17.47
CA VAL A 171 -20.33 4.29 -18.08
C VAL A 171 -20.99 2.93 -18.36
N LYS A 172 -20.36 2.12 -19.18
CA LYS A 172 -20.73 0.71 -19.38
C LYS A 172 -19.86 -0.14 -18.47
N LEU A 173 -20.49 -0.86 -17.53
CA LEU A 173 -19.78 -1.76 -16.64
C LEU A 173 -19.57 -3.11 -17.32
N ALA A 174 -18.31 -3.57 -17.38
CA ALA A 174 -17.92 -4.91 -17.81
C ALA A 174 -17.35 -5.68 -16.61
N GLU A 175 -18.10 -6.67 -16.14
CA GLU A 175 -17.73 -7.46 -14.96
C GLU A 175 -17.05 -8.77 -15.33
N PHE A 176 -15.92 -9.04 -14.65
CA PHE A 176 -15.10 -10.24 -14.80
C PHE A 176 -14.98 -10.99 -13.47
N ASP A 177 -14.76 -12.29 -13.50
CA ASP A 177 -14.72 -13.11 -12.29
C ASP A 177 -13.43 -12.88 -11.47
N THR A 178 -12.34 -12.41 -12.11
CA THR A 178 -11.08 -12.09 -11.46
C THR A 178 -10.55 -10.73 -11.89
N GLU A 179 -9.71 -10.11 -11.08
CA GLU A 179 -9.03 -8.85 -11.42
C GLU A 179 -8.09 -9.01 -12.61
N LEU A 180 -7.39 -10.16 -12.71
CA LEU A 180 -6.53 -10.45 -13.84
C LEU A 180 -7.33 -10.50 -15.16
N ALA A 181 -8.49 -11.16 -15.15
CA ALA A 181 -9.35 -11.19 -16.33
C ALA A 181 -9.87 -9.81 -16.73
N ALA A 182 -10.15 -8.93 -15.76
CA ALA A 182 -10.56 -7.55 -16.03
C ALA A 182 -9.41 -6.71 -16.60
N LEU A 183 -8.20 -6.87 -16.10
CA LEU A 183 -6.99 -6.21 -16.61
C LEU A 183 -6.61 -6.73 -18.02
N ASP A 184 -6.69 -8.04 -18.24
CA ASP A 184 -6.47 -8.63 -19.57
C ASP A 184 -7.51 -8.15 -20.58
N ALA A 185 -8.76 -7.94 -20.18
CA ALA A 185 -9.79 -7.37 -21.05
C ALA A 185 -9.46 -5.95 -21.52
N LEU A 186 -8.81 -5.13 -20.67
CA LEU A 186 -8.27 -3.84 -21.07
C LEU A 186 -7.18 -4.00 -22.15
N ARG A 187 -6.22 -4.88 -21.93
CA ARG A 187 -5.11 -5.15 -22.86
C ARG A 187 -5.63 -5.66 -24.20
N GLU A 188 -6.65 -6.51 -24.17
CA GLU A 188 -7.28 -7.10 -25.37
C GLU A 188 -8.30 -6.17 -26.07
N ASN A 189 -8.41 -4.90 -25.66
CA ASN A 189 -9.38 -3.92 -26.17
C ASN A 189 -10.86 -4.32 -26.02
N LYS A 190 -11.17 -5.17 -25.06
CA LYS A 190 -12.56 -5.52 -24.68
C LYS A 190 -13.17 -4.51 -23.70
N ALA A 191 -12.31 -3.67 -23.07
CA ALA A 191 -12.69 -2.54 -22.24
C ALA A 191 -11.81 -1.33 -22.57
N ASP A 192 -12.31 -0.14 -22.26
CA ASP A 192 -11.57 1.10 -22.47
C ASP A 192 -10.62 1.37 -21.30
N VAL A 193 -11.06 1.05 -20.07
CA VAL A 193 -10.37 1.33 -18.80
C VAL A 193 -10.66 0.17 -17.84
N TYR A 194 -9.72 -0.10 -16.93
CA TYR A 194 -9.93 -0.94 -15.75
C TYR A 194 -10.05 -0.04 -14.51
N PHE A 195 -10.88 -0.45 -13.53
CA PHE A 195 -10.88 0.13 -12.19
C PHE A 195 -10.89 -0.97 -11.13
N GLY A 196 -9.97 -0.91 -10.19
CA GLY A 196 -9.89 -1.91 -9.14
C GLY A 196 -8.78 -1.66 -8.12
N ASP A 197 -8.42 -2.71 -7.39
CA ASP A 197 -7.40 -2.69 -6.36
C ASP A 197 -6.02 -2.32 -6.93
N ALA A 198 -5.45 -1.24 -6.42
CA ALA A 198 -4.21 -0.67 -6.93
C ALA A 198 -3.01 -1.60 -6.72
N MET A 199 -2.93 -2.29 -5.57
CA MET A 199 -1.83 -3.21 -5.28
C MET A 199 -1.82 -4.38 -6.28
N ARG A 200 -2.98 -5.00 -6.55
CA ARG A 200 -3.08 -6.09 -7.52
C ARG A 200 -2.76 -5.62 -8.93
N ALA A 201 -3.27 -4.43 -9.31
CA ALA A 201 -2.96 -3.84 -10.60
C ALA A 201 -1.46 -3.53 -10.75
N SER A 202 -0.74 -3.14 -9.68
CA SER A 202 0.69 -2.83 -9.74
C SER A 202 1.54 -4.04 -10.15
N PHE A 203 1.20 -5.24 -9.67
CA PHE A 203 1.90 -6.46 -10.09
C PHE A 203 1.64 -6.81 -11.55
N TRP A 204 0.39 -6.70 -12.00
CA TRP A 204 0.05 -6.94 -13.40
C TRP A 204 0.73 -5.92 -14.33
N LEU A 205 0.76 -4.64 -13.94
CA LEU A 205 1.44 -3.58 -14.70
C LEU A 205 2.94 -3.82 -14.82
N ASN A 206 3.59 -4.35 -13.80
CA ASN A 206 5.01 -4.70 -13.85
C ASN A 206 5.32 -5.75 -14.93
N GLU A 207 4.37 -6.63 -15.23
CA GLU A 207 4.49 -7.65 -16.27
C GLU A 207 4.05 -7.16 -17.65
N HIS A 208 3.37 -5.99 -17.75
CA HIS A 208 2.75 -5.47 -18.97
C HIS A 208 3.09 -3.99 -19.21
N THR A 209 4.35 -3.63 -19.01
CA THR A 209 4.87 -2.25 -19.12
C THR A 209 4.77 -1.66 -20.52
N ASP A 210 4.61 -2.50 -21.55
CA ASP A 210 4.43 -2.12 -22.95
C ASP A 210 2.98 -1.75 -23.31
N CYS A 211 2.01 -2.13 -22.47
CA CYS A 211 0.58 -1.93 -22.72
C CYS A 211 0.03 -0.69 -22.03
N CYS A 212 0.22 -0.63 -20.74
CA CYS A 212 -0.71 0.02 -19.86
C CYS A 212 0.01 0.67 -18.67
N ASP A 213 -0.66 1.64 -18.03
CA ASP A 213 -0.17 2.30 -16.82
C ASP A 213 -1.35 2.75 -15.94
N PHE A 214 -1.05 3.11 -14.69
CA PHE A 214 -2.00 3.79 -13.85
C PHE A 214 -2.46 5.11 -14.48
N ALA A 215 -3.74 5.42 -14.37
CA ALA A 215 -4.38 6.57 -14.95
C ALA A 215 -5.07 7.42 -13.87
N GLY A 216 -4.78 8.72 -13.87
CA GLY A 216 -5.32 9.64 -12.88
C GLY A 216 -4.80 9.42 -11.46
N ALA A 217 -5.44 10.07 -10.48
CA ALA A 217 -5.07 9.99 -9.07
C ALA A 217 -5.66 8.75 -8.37
N PRO A 218 -5.07 8.29 -7.25
CA PRO A 218 -5.63 7.23 -6.42
C PRO A 218 -6.91 7.68 -5.72
N TYR A 219 -7.85 6.74 -5.57
CA TYR A 219 -9.12 6.94 -4.87
C TYR A 219 -9.06 6.29 -3.49
N PHE A 220 -9.02 7.09 -2.45
CA PHE A 220 -9.11 6.64 -1.06
C PHE A 220 -10.56 6.74 -0.61
N ARG A 221 -11.19 5.60 -0.38
CA ARG A 221 -12.58 5.48 0.05
C ARG A 221 -12.67 4.46 1.18
N PRO A 222 -12.42 4.90 2.43
CA PRO A 222 -12.46 4.03 3.61
C PRO A 222 -13.78 3.28 3.75
N ASP A 223 -14.89 3.94 3.40
CA ASP A 223 -16.24 3.39 3.40
C ASP A 223 -16.47 2.25 2.38
N LEU A 224 -15.60 2.11 1.37
CA LEU A 224 -15.69 1.08 0.33
C LEU A 224 -14.47 0.14 0.30
N PHE A 225 -13.26 0.70 0.40
CA PHE A 225 -12.00 -0.04 0.21
C PHE A 225 -11.30 -0.37 1.55
N GLY A 226 -11.89 0.07 2.68
CA GLY A 226 -11.29 -0.04 4.00
C GLY A 226 -10.31 1.09 4.31
N GLU A 227 -9.98 1.23 5.59
CA GLU A 227 -9.06 2.28 6.08
C GLU A 227 -7.63 2.07 5.61
N GLY A 228 -7.20 0.83 5.43
CA GLY A 228 -5.84 0.43 5.14
C GLY A 228 -5.33 -0.61 6.13
N LEU A 229 -4.01 -0.78 6.17
CA LEU A 229 -3.34 -1.73 7.06
C LEU A 229 -2.76 -1.01 8.28
N ALA A 230 -3.05 -1.54 9.46
CA ALA A 230 -2.52 -1.11 10.75
C ALA A 230 -2.11 -2.32 11.59
N VAL A 231 -1.35 -2.09 12.65
CA VAL A 231 -0.99 -3.12 13.62
C VAL A 231 -2.03 -3.11 14.74
N ALA A 232 -2.62 -4.27 15.04
CA ALA A 232 -3.53 -4.40 16.16
C ALA A 232 -2.76 -4.74 17.44
N VAL A 233 -3.18 -4.16 18.56
CA VAL A 233 -2.73 -4.52 19.93
C VAL A 233 -3.95 -4.83 20.78
N PRO A 234 -3.84 -5.59 21.88
CA PRO A 234 -4.97 -5.79 22.78
C PRO A 234 -5.46 -4.44 23.31
N ALA A 235 -6.77 -4.29 23.50
CA ALA A 235 -7.37 -3.06 23.98
C ALA A 235 -6.73 -2.60 25.31
N GLY A 236 -6.36 -1.31 25.40
CA GLY A 236 -5.70 -0.72 26.56
C GLY A 236 -4.19 -0.95 26.64
N HIS A 237 -3.56 -1.58 25.64
CA HIS A 237 -2.10 -1.74 25.58
C HIS A 237 -1.41 -0.52 24.93
N ASP A 238 -1.75 0.68 25.44
CA ASP A 238 -1.31 1.97 24.88
C ASP A 238 0.21 2.11 24.74
N ALA A 239 0.99 1.55 25.68
CA ALA A 239 2.45 1.67 25.62
C ALA A 239 3.03 0.96 24.40
N VAL A 240 2.54 -0.25 24.07
CA VAL A 240 2.96 -0.99 22.87
C VAL A 240 2.49 -0.26 21.60
N ARG A 241 1.23 0.18 21.56
CA ARG A 241 0.69 0.94 20.44
C ARG A 241 1.49 2.21 20.17
N GLN A 242 1.78 3.01 21.21
CA GLN A 242 2.59 4.23 21.08
C GLN A 242 4.03 3.94 20.63
N ALA A 243 4.62 2.84 21.08
CA ALA A 243 5.95 2.42 20.60
C ALA A 243 5.92 2.09 19.10
N ILE A 244 4.87 1.39 18.64
CA ILE A 244 4.67 1.07 17.22
C ILE A 244 4.45 2.35 16.42
N ASP A 245 3.55 3.24 16.85
CA ASP A 245 3.27 4.51 16.18
C ASP A 245 4.53 5.37 16.04
N TYR A 246 5.31 5.48 17.12
CA TYR A 246 6.60 6.18 17.10
C TYR A 246 7.57 5.55 16.10
N GLY A 247 7.68 4.22 16.09
CA GLY A 247 8.52 3.51 15.13
C GLY A 247 8.09 3.74 13.67
N LEU A 248 6.80 3.77 13.39
CA LEU A 248 6.27 4.06 12.05
C LEU A 248 6.63 5.48 11.59
N VAL A 249 6.51 6.48 12.47
CA VAL A 249 6.95 7.86 12.20
C VAL A 249 8.44 7.90 11.89
N ARG A 250 9.27 7.26 12.71
CA ARG A 250 10.73 7.21 12.52
C ARG A 250 11.12 6.54 11.20
N LEU A 251 10.47 5.43 10.84
CA LEU A 251 10.69 4.76 9.55
C LEU A 251 10.32 5.65 8.37
N LYS A 252 9.23 6.43 8.50
CA LYS A 252 8.84 7.39 7.46
C LYS A 252 9.84 8.53 7.32
N GLU A 253 10.27 9.13 8.42
CA GLU A 253 11.24 10.22 8.42
C GLU A 253 12.62 9.81 7.90
N SER A 254 13.06 8.58 8.19
CA SER A 254 14.33 8.04 7.69
C SER A 254 14.28 7.60 6.21
N GLY A 255 13.09 7.51 5.60
CA GLY A 255 12.90 6.95 4.26
C GLY A 255 12.89 5.43 4.21
N MET A 256 13.09 4.75 5.33
CA MET A 256 13.12 3.28 5.38
C MET A 256 11.76 2.66 5.02
N LEU A 257 10.64 3.31 5.38
CA LEU A 257 9.32 2.84 4.98
C LEU A 257 9.16 2.84 3.45
N ASP A 258 9.66 3.87 2.79
CA ASP A 258 9.63 3.99 1.33
C ASP A 258 10.53 2.93 0.66
N GLU A 259 11.70 2.61 1.26
CA GLU A 259 12.57 1.53 0.78
C GLU A 259 11.90 0.16 0.89
N ILE A 260 11.23 -0.13 2.02
CA ILE A 260 10.48 -1.37 2.20
C ILE A 260 9.33 -1.44 1.19
N TYR A 261 8.60 -0.34 1.00
CA TYR A 261 7.52 -0.27 0.03
C TYR A 261 8.01 -0.60 -1.39
N LEU A 262 9.06 0.07 -1.87
CA LEU A 262 9.61 -0.13 -3.22
C LEU A 262 10.24 -1.52 -3.41
N ARG A 263 10.65 -2.19 -2.34
CA ARG A 263 11.13 -3.58 -2.40
C ARG A 263 10.01 -4.57 -2.71
N TRP A 264 8.83 -4.34 -2.15
CA TRP A 264 7.70 -5.27 -2.24
C TRP A 264 6.69 -4.92 -3.33
N PHE A 265 6.61 -3.67 -3.73
CA PHE A 265 5.67 -3.19 -4.75
C PHE A 265 6.43 -2.61 -5.94
N PRO A 266 6.51 -3.34 -7.06
CA PRO A 266 7.38 -3.00 -8.19
C PRO A 266 6.92 -1.75 -8.93
N VAL A 267 5.62 -1.46 -8.90
CA VAL A 267 5.03 -0.23 -9.45
C VAL A 267 4.31 0.50 -8.33
N SER A 268 4.66 1.78 -8.14
CA SER A 268 3.97 2.60 -7.14
C SER A 268 2.50 2.77 -7.50
N PHE A 269 1.63 2.51 -6.54
CA PHE A 269 0.19 2.64 -6.73
C PHE A 269 -0.42 3.88 -6.03
N TYR A 270 0.46 4.79 -5.62
CA TYR A 270 0.09 6.11 -5.09
C TYR A 270 0.24 7.21 -6.11
#